data_4a15f2958103d712f53b29af283ecf54
#
_entry.id   4a15f2958103d712f53b29af283ecf54
#
_cell.length_a   1.000
_cell.length_b   1.000
_cell.length_c   1.000
_cell.angle_alpha   90.00
_cell.angle_beta   90.00
_cell.angle_gamma   90.00
#
_symmetry.space_group_name_H-M   'P 1'
#
loop_
_entity.id
_entity.type
_entity.pdbx_description
1 polymer ?
#
loop_
_entity_poly.entity_id
_entity_poly.type
_entity_poly.pdbx_seq_one_letter_code
_entity_poly.pdbx_strand_id
1 'polypeptide(L)'
;MSDIRIATPEDQILLEKEAKYCSYGDTVHYIEPPRIFSRCEGSYVWDTEDQAYLDLQMWYSAVNFGYSNPRLNNALKQQIDTLPQIASQYLHKGKIELSERIAVDAKNKFGLDGRVHFNVGGSQSIEDSLKVVRNASNGKSLMFAFEGGYHGRTLGASSITSSYRYRRRYGHFGERANFIPFPYHFRGPKGMTKEEYGSHCVQQFARLFETEYNGVWDPKVGQSEYAAFYVEPIQGTGGYVIPPMNFYSELKHVLDQHGILMVVDEIQMGFWRTGKLWSIEHFDVKPDVIVFGKALTNGLNPLGGIWAREELINPKVFPPGSTHSTFASNPLGTAVGLEMFKMTSEVDYGAMVIAKGKYFLDGLQDLQKRYPIIGDVDGLGLALRCEICGPDGFTPDKATLDFMVEEGMKGDIEIDGKRLGLILDVGGYYKNVITLAPSLEISYAEIDLGIALLDRLLARAMKR
;
A
#
# COMPACT_ATOMS: atom_id res chain seq x y z
N MET A 1 -23.67 29.78 2.51
CA MET A 1 -23.68 28.70 3.51
C MET A 1 -24.02 27.45 2.75
N SER A 2 -23.05 26.56 2.52
CA SER A 2 -23.30 25.28 1.87
C SER A 2 -24.23 24.47 2.77
N ASP A 3 -25.33 23.94 2.22
CA ASP A 3 -26.17 22.98 2.92
C ASP A 3 -25.32 21.75 3.27
N ILE A 4 -24.72 21.79 4.45
CA ILE A 4 -24.11 20.60 5.05
C ILE A 4 -25.26 19.63 5.24
N ARG A 5 -25.22 18.49 4.55
CA ARG A 5 -26.23 17.45 4.73
C ARG A 5 -26.23 17.05 6.21
N ILE A 6 -27.32 17.35 6.88
CA ILE A 6 -27.49 17.04 8.30
C ILE A 6 -27.63 15.51 8.39
N ALA A 7 -26.91 14.88 9.34
CA ALA A 7 -27.08 13.46 9.64
C ALA A 7 -28.55 13.17 10.00
N THR A 8 -29.05 12.01 9.58
CA THR A 8 -30.42 11.59 9.98
C THR A 8 -30.50 11.49 11.51
N PRO A 9 -31.69 11.57 12.12
CA PRO A 9 -31.84 11.38 13.56
C PRO A 9 -31.24 10.05 14.05
N GLU A 10 -31.32 8.99 13.24
CA GLU A 10 -30.74 7.68 13.55
C GLU A 10 -29.21 7.72 13.49
N ASP A 11 -28.62 8.32 12.46
CA ASP A 11 -27.18 8.51 12.35
C ASP A 11 -26.65 9.37 13.48
N GLN A 12 -27.38 10.41 13.89
CA GLN A 12 -26.99 11.27 15.01
C GLN A 12 -26.90 10.49 16.33
N ILE A 13 -27.83 9.56 16.60
CA ILE A 13 -27.78 8.67 17.75
C ILE A 13 -26.55 7.74 17.68
N LEU A 14 -26.22 7.24 16.48
CA LEU A 14 -25.02 6.39 16.26
C LEU A 14 -23.73 7.18 16.46
N LEU A 15 -23.65 8.40 15.97
CA LEU A 15 -22.49 9.28 16.16
C LEU A 15 -22.30 9.68 17.63
N GLU A 16 -23.37 9.91 18.40
CA GLU A 16 -23.31 10.12 19.85
C GLU A 16 -22.77 8.89 20.59
N LYS A 17 -23.15 7.68 20.15
CA LYS A 17 -22.60 6.42 20.70
C LYS A 17 -21.14 6.25 20.32
N GLU A 18 -20.77 6.53 19.07
CA GLU A 18 -19.38 6.50 18.60
C GLU A 18 -18.52 7.43 19.45
N ALA A 19 -18.93 8.68 19.60
CA ALA A 19 -18.21 9.67 20.42
C ALA A 19 -18.05 9.25 21.89
N LYS A 20 -18.99 8.45 22.42
CA LYS A 20 -18.97 8.01 23.81
C LYS A 20 -18.17 6.72 24.04
N TYR A 21 -18.23 5.78 23.10
CA TYR A 21 -17.77 4.41 23.32
C TYR A 21 -16.61 3.98 22.42
N CYS A 22 -16.44 4.60 21.26
CA CYS A 22 -15.34 4.25 20.35
C CYS A 22 -14.09 5.06 20.67
N SER A 23 -12.93 4.44 20.48
CA SER A 23 -11.66 5.14 20.59
C SER A 23 -11.37 5.89 19.30
N TYR A 24 -11.05 7.18 19.37
CA TYR A 24 -10.56 7.93 18.20
C TYR A 24 -9.12 7.58 17.81
N GLY A 25 -8.50 6.62 18.49
CA GLY A 25 -7.15 6.15 18.16
C GLY A 25 -7.07 5.38 16.84
N ASP A 26 -8.14 4.75 16.41
CA ASP A 26 -8.24 3.94 15.18
C ASP A 26 -9.06 4.60 14.07
N THR A 27 -9.81 5.65 14.38
CA THR A 27 -10.72 6.32 13.46
C THR A 27 -10.18 7.66 13.01
N VAL A 28 -10.31 7.97 11.72
CA VAL A 28 -10.03 9.29 11.14
C VAL A 28 -11.30 9.77 10.45
N HIS A 29 -11.90 10.81 10.97
CA HIS A 29 -13.01 11.49 10.30
C HIS A 29 -12.44 12.41 9.23
N TYR A 30 -12.76 12.15 7.97
CA TYR A 30 -12.36 13.01 6.84
C TYR A 30 -13.28 14.21 6.65
N ILE A 31 -14.51 14.12 7.20
CA ILE A 31 -15.49 15.20 7.26
C ILE A 31 -16.19 15.22 8.61
N GLU A 32 -16.79 16.38 8.95
CA GLU A 32 -17.63 16.53 10.15
C GLU A 32 -19.03 17.05 9.74
N PRO A 33 -20.12 16.38 10.09
CA PRO A 33 -20.18 15.07 10.75
C PRO A 33 -19.73 13.94 9.79
N PRO A 34 -19.15 12.84 10.31
CA PRO A 34 -18.73 11.71 9.48
C PRO A 34 -19.92 10.99 8.84
N ARG A 35 -19.68 10.35 7.69
CA ARG A 35 -20.68 9.53 7.00
C ARG A 35 -20.71 8.12 7.56
N ILE A 36 -21.92 7.56 7.70
CA ILE A 36 -22.14 6.16 8.05
C ILE A 36 -22.54 5.42 6.78
N PHE A 37 -21.76 4.42 6.39
CA PHE A 37 -22.02 3.61 5.21
C PHE A 37 -22.76 2.33 5.58
N SER A 38 -23.71 1.92 4.74
CA SER A 38 -24.60 0.77 4.96
C SER A 38 -24.43 -0.35 3.93
N ARG A 39 -23.90 -0.05 2.73
CA ARG A 39 -23.80 -1.00 1.62
C ARG A 39 -22.59 -0.70 0.74
N CYS A 40 -22.03 -1.74 0.10
CA CYS A 40 -20.96 -1.62 -0.88
C CYS A 40 -21.09 -2.66 -2.00
N GLU A 41 -20.72 -2.28 -3.24
CA GLU A 41 -20.69 -3.19 -4.40
C GLU A 41 -19.81 -2.62 -5.51
N GLY A 42 -18.98 -3.44 -6.14
CA GLY A 42 -18.08 -3.02 -7.23
C GLY A 42 -17.15 -1.90 -6.80
N SER A 43 -17.25 -0.75 -7.45
CA SER A 43 -16.48 0.47 -7.15
C SER A 43 -17.23 1.46 -6.23
N TYR A 44 -18.37 1.08 -5.68
CA TYR A 44 -19.25 2.02 -4.96
C TYR A 44 -19.52 1.61 -3.52
N VAL A 45 -19.74 2.63 -2.69
CA VAL A 45 -20.33 2.51 -1.37
C VAL A 45 -21.54 3.43 -1.25
N TRP A 46 -22.48 3.08 -0.37
CA TRP A 46 -23.70 3.87 -0.12
C TRP A 46 -23.83 4.16 1.37
N ASP A 47 -24.18 5.39 1.69
CA ASP A 47 -24.49 5.77 3.05
C ASP A 47 -25.88 5.27 3.50
N THR A 48 -26.27 5.59 4.73
CA THR A 48 -27.55 5.19 5.33
C THR A 48 -28.77 5.82 4.63
N GLU A 49 -28.57 6.86 3.84
CA GLU A 49 -29.62 7.52 3.04
C GLU A 49 -29.59 7.10 1.56
N ASP A 50 -28.89 5.99 1.26
CA ASP A 50 -28.73 5.43 -0.10
C ASP A 50 -28.02 6.39 -1.08
N GLN A 51 -27.27 7.38 -0.57
CA GLN A 51 -26.42 8.22 -1.41
C GLN A 51 -25.19 7.43 -1.86
N ALA A 52 -24.98 7.37 -3.18
CA ALA A 52 -23.85 6.65 -3.78
C ALA A 52 -22.57 7.49 -3.80
N TYR A 53 -21.46 6.83 -3.55
CA TYR A 53 -20.10 7.37 -3.65
C TYR A 53 -19.25 6.44 -4.52
N LEU A 54 -18.60 6.98 -5.55
CA LEU A 54 -17.55 6.27 -6.25
C LEU A 54 -16.31 6.25 -5.37
N ASP A 55 -15.77 5.06 -5.08
CA ASP A 55 -14.58 4.91 -4.24
C ASP A 55 -13.33 4.68 -5.11
N LEU A 56 -12.47 5.69 -5.16
CA LEU A 56 -11.17 5.61 -5.83
C LEU A 56 -10.02 5.30 -4.86
N GLN A 57 -10.31 5.08 -3.57
CA GLN A 57 -9.37 4.66 -2.54
C GLN A 57 -9.35 3.13 -2.37
N MET A 58 -10.54 2.49 -2.47
CA MET A 58 -10.75 1.05 -2.32
C MET A 58 -10.03 0.47 -1.10
N TRP A 59 -10.27 1.12 0.06
CA TRP A 59 -9.70 0.73 1.36
C TRP A 59 -8.17 0.61 1.31
N TYR A 60 -7.50 1.63 0.74
CA TYR A 60 -6.04 1.67 0.57
C TYR A 60 -5.49 0.47 -0.22
N SER A 61 -6.13 0.12 -1.36
CA SER A 61 -5.76 -1.05 -2.18
C SER A 61 -5.95 -2.41 -1.47
N ALA A 62 -6.85 -2.48 -0.47
CA ALA A 62 -7.20 -3.76 0.15
C ALA A 62 -8.31 -4.50 -0.63
N VAL A 63 -9.13 -3.77 -1.39
CA VAL A 63 -10.28 -4.29 -2.13
C VAL A 63 -10.03 -4.22 -3.64
N ASN A 64 -8.92 -4.83 -4.10
CA ASN A 64 -8.49 -4.75 -5.50
C ASN A 64 -9.53 -5.28 -6.49
N PHE A 65 -10.30 -6.30 -6.10
CA PHE A 65 -11.24 -7.00 -6.97
C PHE A 65 -12.70 -6.54 -6.79
N GLY A 66 -12.88 -5.30 -6.32
CA GLY A 66 -14.20 -4.70 -6.08
C GLY A 66 -14.87 -5.16 -4.79
N TYR A 67 -15.75 -4.30 -4.30
CA TYR A 67 -16.58 -4.60 -3.14
C TYR A 67 -17.57 -5.71 -3.46
N SER A 68 -17.85 -6.54 -2.46
CA SER A 68 -18.84 -7.62 -2.56
C SER A 68 -18.62 -8.57 -3.75
N ASN A 69 -17.35 -8.78 -4.16
CA ASN A 69 -17.03 -9.66 -5.29
C ASN A 69 -17.67 -11.04 -5.09
N PRO A 70 -18.59 -11.46 -6.00
CA PRO A 70 -19.40 -12.65 -5.77
C PRO A 70 -18.59 -13.95 -5.72
N ARG A 71 -17.47 -14.04 -6.45
CA ARG A 71 -16.60 -15.24 -6.45
C ARG A 71 -15.89 -15.37 -5.10
N LEU A 72 -15.27 -14.29 -4.63
CA LEU A 72 -14.54 -14.29 -3.35
C LEU A 72 -15.48 -14.47 -2.17
N ASN A 73 -16.66 -13.81 -2.18
CA ASN A 73 -17.70 -14.00 -1.19
C ASN A 73 -18.18 -15.46 -1.13
N ASN A 74 -18.34 -16.11 -2.30
CA ASN A 74 -18.79 -17.49 -2.37
C ASN A 74 -17.73 -18.46 -1.85
N ALA A 75 -16.45 -18.25 -2.17
CA ALA A 75 -15.35 -19.05 -1.63
C ALA A 75 -15.30 -18.99 -0.10
N LEU A 76 -15.50 -17.76 0.48
CA LEU A 76 -15.58 -17.59 1.94
C LEU A 76 -16.76 -18.35 2.54
N LYS A 77 -17.97 -18.25 1.94
CA LYS A 77 -19.18 -18.94 2.42
C LYS A 77 -19.01 -20.45 2.39
N GLN A 78 -18.47 -21.01 1.31
CA GLN A 78 -18.21 -22.45 1.20
C GLN A 78 -17.18 -22.92 2.27
N GLN A 79 -16.17 -22.10 2.57
CA GLN A 79 -15.20 -22.46 3.60
C GLN A 79 -15.80 -22.41 5.00
N ILE A 80 -16.75 -21.50 5.26
CA ILE A 80 -17.52 -21.45 6.52
C ILE A 80 -18.29 -22.76 6.73
N ASP A 81 -18.88 -23.33 5.69
CA ASP A 81 -19.70 -24.55 5.76
C ASP A 81 -18.87 -25.84 5.91
N THR A 82 -17.55 -25.79 5.67
CA THR A 82 -16.68 -26.99 5.65
C THR A 82 -15.70 -27.04 6.81
N LEU A 83 -14.71 -26.15 6.81
CA LEU A 83 -13.69 -26.05 7.86
C LEU A 83 -13.42 -24.56 8.14
N PRO A 84 -14.27 -23.89 8.93
CA PRO A 84 -14.11 -22.45 9.20
C PRO A 84 -12.93 -22.14 10.12
N GLN A 85 -12.57 -23.08 10.99
CA GLN A 85 -11.62 -22.85 12.08
C GLN A 85 -10.77 -24.10 12.31
N ILE A 86 -9.47 -23.86 12.51
CA ILE A 86 -8.53 -24.87 12.99
C ILE A 86 -7.35 -24.16 13.66
N ALA A 87 -6.79 -24.76 14.70
CA ALA A 87 -5.61 -24.19 15.33
C ALA A 87 -4.42 -24.19 14.37
N SER A 88 -3.64 -23.11 14.39
CA SER A 88 -2.57 -22.85 13.41
C SER A 88 -1.44 -23.89 13.41
N GLN A 89 -1.29 -24.69 14.49
CA GLN A 89 -0.35 -25.82 14.56
C GLN A 89 -0.82 -27.04 13.77
N TYR A 90 -2.07 -27.11 13.34
CA TYR A 90 -2.57 -28.18 12.47
C TYR A 90 -2.56 -27.76 11.01
N LEU A 91 -2.42 -28.77 10.14
CA LEU A 91 -2.39 -28.56 8.71
C LEU A 91 -3.79 -28.62 8.11
N HIS A 92 -4.03 -27.81 7.10
CA HIS A 92 -5.18 -27.89 6.23
C HIS A 92 -4.77 -27.62 4.78
N LYS A 93 -5.57 -28.13 3.84
CA LYS A 93 -5.28 -28.07 2.40
C LYS A 93 -5.02 -26.64 1.92
N GLY A 94 -5.90 -25.68 2.27
CA GLY A 94 -5.81 -24.30 1.82
C GLY A 94 -4.50 -23.62 2.18
N LYS A 95 -3.97 -23.85 3.40
CA LYS A 95 -2.65 -23.33 3.80
C LYS A 95 -1.53 -23.83 2.90
N ILE A 96 -1.53 -25.15 2.62
CA ILE A 96 -0.45 -25.79 1.86
C ILE A 96 -0.48 -25.30 0.41
N GLU A 97 -1.65 -25.33 -0.23
CA GLU A 97 -1.83 -24.94 -1.64
C GLU A 97 -1.56 -23.45 -1.86
N LEU A 98 -1.99 -22.57 -0.94
CA LEU A 98 -1.71 -21.14 -1.05
C LEU A 98 -0.21 -20.84 -0.85
N SER A 99 0.45 -21.56 0.08
CA SER A 99 1.90 -21.45 0.26
C SER A 99 2.66 -21.88 -1.00
N GLU A 100 2.27 -23.03 -1.57
CA GLU A 100 2.85 -23.54 -2.81
C GLU A 100 2.67 -22.52 -3.95
N ARG A 101 1.45 -22.01 -4.12
CA ARG A 101 1.15 -21.04 -5.18
C ARG A 101 2.06 -19.79 -5.09
N ILE A 102 2.18 -19.19 -3.91
CA ILE A 102 3.02 -18.00 -3.70
C ILE A 102 4.51 -18.34 -3.92
N ALA A 103 4.97 -19.47 -3.38
CA ALA A 103 6.38 -19.87 -3.52
C ALA A 103 6.76 -20.21 -4.98
N VAL A 104 5.87 -20.88 -5.71
CA VAL A 104 6.07 -21.20 -7.13
C VAL A 104 6.05 -19.92 -7.98
N ASP A 105 5.14 -18.99 -7.73
CA ASP A 105 5.14 -17.71 -8.43
C ASP A 105 6.43 -16.93 -8.18
N ALA A 106 6.88 -16.83 -6.94
CA ALA A 106 8.15 -16.18 -6.62
C ALA A 106 9.36 -16.86 -7.30
N LYS A 107 9.40 -18.20 -7.32
CA LYS A 107 10.42 -18.95 -8.04
C LYS A 107 10.42 -18.66 -9.54
N ASN A 108 9.24 -18.65 -10.16
CA ASN A 108 9.11 -18.37 -11.59
C ASN A 108 9.53 -16.95 -11.96
N LYS A 109 9.31 -15.97 -11.06
CA LYS A 109 9.63 -14.56 -11.29
C LYS A 109 11.07 -14.20 -10.97
N PHE A 110 11.59 -14.70 -9.86
CA PHE A 110 12.90 -14.30 -9.34
C PHE A 110 13.97 -15.38 -9.47
N GLY A 111 13.58 -16.61 -9.84
CA GLY A 111 14.52 -17.73 -9.94
C GLY A 111 15.04 -18.23 -8.58
N LEU A 112 14.35 -17.92 -7.48
CA LEU A 112 14.76 -18.20 -6.12
C LEU A 112 13.77 -19.15 -5.44
N ASP A 113 14.28 -20.18 -4.79
CA ASP A 113 13.50 -21.02 -3.88
C ASP A 113 13.26 -20.29 -2.57
N GLY A 114 12.08 -20.50 -1.98
CA GLY A 114 11.73 -19.87 -0.71
C GLY A 114 10.48 -20.47 -0.11
N ARG A 115 10.14 -20.00 1.10
CA ARG A 115 8.98 -20.47 1.86
C ARG A 115 8.08 -19.35 2.28
N VAL A 116 6.83 -19.70 2.51
CA VAL A 116 5.77 -18.78 2.95
C VAL A 116 5.50 -18.99 4.43
N HIS A 117 5.41 -17.88 5.16
CA HIS A 117 4.90 -17.82 6.52
C HIS A 117 3.70 -16.86 6.55
N PHE A 118 2.54 -17.33 7.05
CA PHE A 118 1.34 -16.51 7.15
C PHE A 118 1.17 -15.88 8.52
N ASN A 119 0.53 -14.71 8.54
CA ASN A 119 0.04 -14.01 9.72
C ASN A 119 -1.35 -13.39 9.46
N VAL A 120 -1.92 -12.68 10.43
CA VAL A 120 -3.29 -12.13 10.35
C VAL A 120 -3.36 -10.73 9.74
N GLY A 121 -2.24 -10.13 9.37
CA GLY A 121 -2.24 -8.79 8.78
C GLY A 121 -0.86 -8.26 8.48
N GLY A 122 -0.81 -7.13 7.75
CA GLY A 122 0.43 -6.55 7.24
C GLY A 122 1.44 -6.19 8.34
N SER A 123 1.01 -5.50 9.41
CA SER A 123 1.93 -5.11 10.49
C SER A 123 2.57 -6.30 11.19
N GLN A 124 1.81 -7.39 11.42
CA GLN A 124 2.37 -8.62 11.98
C GLN A 124 3.30 -9.31 10.99
N SER A 125 3.01 -9.25 9.69
CA SER A 125 3.90 -9.78 8.65
C SER A 125 5.23 -9.03 8.63
N ILE A 126 5.22 -7.72 8.85
CA ILE A 126 6.45 -6.92 9.04
C ILE A 126 7.19 -7.37 10.31
N GLU A 127 6.52 -7.60 11.45
CA GLU A 127 7.16 -8.13 12.66
C GLU A 127 7.83 -9.48 12.41
N ASP A 128 7.20 -10.37 11.64
CA ASP A 128 7.78 -11.67 11.29
C ASP A 128 8.99 -11.50 10.35
N SER A 129 8.94 -10.57 9.40
CA SER A 129 10.08 -10.26 8.54
C SER A 129 11.26 -9.70 9.33
N LEU A 130 11.01 -8.83 10.34
CA LEU A 130 12.04 -8.34 11.24
C LEU A 130 12.73 -9.48 12.02
N LYS A 131 11.95 -10.48 12.49
CA LYS A 131 12.52 -11.67 13.14
C LYS A 131 13.37 -12.49 12.19
N VAL A 132 12.91 -12.73 10.96
CA VAL A 132 13.64 -13.49 9.94
C VAL A 132 14.97 -12.82 9.60
N VAL A 133 14.97 -11.52 9.29
CA VAL A 133 16.21 -10.81 8.91
C VAL A 133 17.19 -10.68 10.07
N ARG A 134 16.71 -10.44 11.30
CA ARG A 134 17.55 -10.40 12.49
C ARG A 134 18.19 -11.77 12.80
N ASN A 135 17.39 -12.83 12.69
CA ASN A 135 17.89 -14.19 12.88
C ASN A 135 18.94 -14.54 11.81
N ALA A 136 18.67 -14.26 10.55
CA ALA A 136 19.59 -14.55 9.44
C ALA A 136 20.88 -13.73 9.50
N SER A 137 20.86 -12.56 10.14
CA SER A 137 22.02 -11.67 10.31
C SER A 137 22.72 -11.80 11.67
N ASN A 138 22.52 -12.90 12.40
CA ASN A 138 23.11 -13.15 13.72
C ASN A 138 22.77 -12.06 14.77
N GLY A 139 21.52 -11.58 14.76
CA GLY A 139 20.99 -10.64 15.76
C GLY A 139 21.22 -9.16 15.46
N LYS A 140 21.70 -8.80 14.25
CA LYS A 140 21.77 -7.39 13.85
C LYS A 140 20.39 -6.77 13.93
N SER A 141 20.30 -5.58 14.51
CA SER A 141 19.04 -4.93 14.82
C SER A 141 18.77 -3.66 14.00
N LEU A 142 19.83 -3.07 13.42
CA LEU A 142 19.71 -1.85 12.64
C LEU A 142 19.10 -2.12 11.26
N MET A 143 18.22 -1.22 10.85
CA MET A 143 17.54 -1.29 9.56
C MET A 143 17.66 0.02 8.82
N PHE A 144 17.68 -0.02 7.50
CA PHE A 144 17.36 1.12 6.66
C PHE A 144 15.88 1.07 6.27
N ALA A 145 15.28 2.22 6.09
CA ALA A 145 13.96 2.40 5.49
C ALA A 145 13.92 3.75 4.76
N PHE A 146 12.88 3.99 3.97
CA PHE A 146 12.75 5.29 3.30
C PHE A 146 11.97 6.30 4.13
N GLU A 147 12.35 7.57 4.01
CA GLU A 147 11.48 8.69 4.37
C GLU A 147 10.16 8.58 3.59
N GLY A 148 9.03 8.91 4.23
CA GLY A 148 7.69 8.70 3.65
C GLY A 148 7.19 7.26 3.68
N GLY A 149 8.05 6.27 4.01
CA GLY A 149 7.70 4.86 4.09
C GLY A 149 6.72 4.53 5.23
N TYR A 150 5.83 3.56 4.97
CA TYR A 150 4.86 3.08 5.94
C TYR A 150 4.80 1.55 5.94
N HIS A 151 5.18 0.94 7.07
CA HIS A 151 5.25 -0.51 7.22
C HIS A 151 4.34 -1.06 8.33
N GLY A 152 3.51 -0.21 8.94
CA GLY A 152 2.55 -0.63 9.97
C GLY A 152 2.67 0.15 11.27
N ARG A 153 1.89 -0.28 12.30
CA ARG A 153 1.72 0.43 13.57
C ARG A 153 1.97 -0.43 14.81
N THR A 154 2.39 -1.69 14.69
CA THR A 154 2.96 -2.45 15.81
C THR A 154 4.29 -1.83 16.21
N LEU A 155 4.84 -2.16 17.38
CA LEU A 155 6.04 -1.47 17.88
C LEU A 155 7.23 -1.63 16.93
N GLY A 156 7.52 -2.85 16.45
CA GLY A 156 8.60 -3.08 15.48
C GLY A 156 8.32 -2.44 14.12
N ALA A 157 7.12 -2.61 13.57
CA ALA A 157 6.74 -1.98 12.31
C ALA A 157 6.77 -0.43 12.40
N SER A 158 6.41 0.15 13.55
CA SER A 158 6.53 1.59 13.78
C SER A 158 7.97 2.08 13.86
N SER A 159 8.92 1.22 14.24
CA SER A 159 10.35 1.59 14.29
C SER A 159 10.94 1.84 12.89
N ILE A 160 10.38 1.21 11.87
CA ILE A 160 10.76 1.33 10.45
C ILE A 160 9.75 2.15 9.62
N THR A 161 8.67 2.65 10.21
CA THR A 161 7.72 3.57 9.59
C THR A 161 8.20 5.02 9.81
N SER A 162 8.28 5.80 8.73
CA SER A 162 8.93 7.11 8.76
C SER A 162 8.17 8.15 9.57
N SER A 163 6.85 8.25 9.39
CA SER A 163 6.06 9.34 9.96
C SER A 163 6.07 9.37 11.49
N TYR A 164 6.48 10.52 12.05
CA TYR A 164 6.45 10.79 13.50
C TYR A 164 5.03 10.63 14.09
N ARG A 165 3.97 10.87 13.33
CA ARG A 165 2.57 10.71 13.75
C ARG A 165 2.30 9.34 14.38
N TYR A 166 2.94 8.28 13.90
CA TYR A 166 2.73 6.90 14.35
C TYR A 166 3.60 6.49 15.53
N ARG A 167 4.44 7.39 16.05
CA ARG A 167 5.41 7.13 17.13
C ARG A 167 5.36 8.12 18.27
N ARG A 168 4.78 9.29 18.08
CA ARG A 168 4.79 10.36 19.08
C ARG A 168 4.14 9.92 20.40
N ARG A 169 4.79 10.28 21.53
CA ARG A 169 4.32 10.02 22.89
C ARG A 169 4.24 8.55 23.30
N TYR A 170 4.75 7.63 22.51
CA TYR A 170 4.74 6.19 22.87
C TYR A 170 6.06 5.73 23.52
N GLY A 171 7.02 6.61 23.67
CA GLY A 171 8.33 6.29 24.27
C GLY A 171 9.29 5.68 23.25
N HIS A 172 10.18 4.83 23.75
CA HIS A 172 11.23 4.21 22.96
C HIS A 172 10.77 2.83 22.45
N PHE A 173 10.95 2.57 21.16
CA PHE A 173 10.59 1.30 20.51
C PHE A 173 11.78 0.36 20.27
N GLY A 174 12.89 0.56 20.96
CA GLY A 174 14.16 -0.03 20.57
C GLY A 174 14.83 0.80 19.46
N GLU A 175 15.59 0.16 18.60
CA GLU A 175 16.34 0.85 17.56
C GLU A 175 15.41 1.28 16.43
N ARG A 176 15.50 2.56 16.10
CA ARG A 176 14.80 3.15 14.97
C ARG A 176 15.60 2.94 13.69
N ALA A 177 14.92 2.72 12.54
CA ALA A 177 15.60 2.68 11.25
C ALA A 177 16.32 4.00 10.93
N ASN A 178 17.42 3.91 10.20
CA ASN A 178 17.99 5.05 9.51
C ASN A 178 17.17 5.29 8.25
N PHE A 179 16.50 6.44 8.21
CA PHE A 179 15.67 6.81 7.07
C PHE A 179 16.50 7.51 6.00
N ILE A 180 16.37 6.99 4.78
CA ILE A 180 17.04 7.48 3.57
C ILE A 180 16.00 8.22 2.72
N PRO A 181 16.32 9.37 2.11
CA PRO A 181 15.41 10.04 1.19
C PRO A 181 14.95 9.12 0.05
N PHE A 182 13.64 9.11 -0.24
CA PHE A 182 13.10 8.37 -1.37
C PHE A 182 13.37 9.12 -2.69
N PRO A 183 13.69 8.44 -3.80
CA PRO A 183 14.04 9.09 -5.07
C PRO A 183 12.79 9.68 -5.77
N TYR A 184 12.29 10.78 -5.27
CA TYR A 184 11.12 11.48 -5.80
C TYR A 184 11.55 12.56 -6.80
N HIS A 185 11.55 12.22 -8.10
CA HIS A 185 12.10 13.05 -9.16
C HIS A 185 11.44 14.44 -9.27
N PHE A 186 10.10 14.54 -9.18
CA PHE A 186 9.40 15.83 -9.26
C PHE A 186 9.91 16.84 -8.21
N ARG A 187 10.29 16.36 -7.03
CA ARG A 187 10.85 17.16 -5.92
C ARG A 187 12.38 17.15 -5.88
N GLY A 188 13.01 16.44 -6.83
CA GLY A 188 14.45 16.32 -6.93
C GLY A 188 15.13 17.56 -7.52
N PRO A 189 16.47 17.53 -7.67
CA PRO A 189 17.24 18.60 -8.29
C PRO A 189 16.82 18.83 -9.74
N LYS A 190 16.71 20.10 -10.14
CA LYS A 190 16.42 20.46 -11.53
C LYS A 190 17.60 20.10 -12.44
N GLY A 191 17.28 19.63 -13.64
CA GLY A 191 18.27 19.40 -14.72
C GLY A 191 18.82 17.97 -14.78
N MET A 192 18.35 17.05 -13.91
CA MET A 192 18.63 15.61 -14.02
C MET A 192 17.45 14.90 -14.69
N THR A 193 17.73 13.92 -15.55
CA THR A 193 16.72 12.94 -15.99
C THR A 193 16.27 12.07 -14.82
N LYS A 194 15.17 11.31 -15.00
CA LYS A 194 14.71 10.35 -13.94
C LYS A 194 15.82 9.34 -13.62
N GLU A 195 16.48 8.79 -14.64
CA GLU A 195 17.55 7.79 -14.49
C GLU A 195 18.80 8.36 -13.82
N GLU A 196 19.28 9.54 -14.24
CA GLU A 196 20.41 10.22 -13.58
C GLU A 196 20.12 10.50 -12.10
N TYR A 197 18.89 10.90 -11.78
CA TYR A 197 18.48 11.13 -10.40
C TYR A 197 18.42 9.83 -9.60
N GLY A 198 17.95 8.73 -10.20
CA GLY A 198 17.98 7.41 -9.58
C GLY A 198 19.40 6.99 -9.19
N SER A 199 20.32 7.03 -10.15
CA SER A 199 21.74 6.71 -9.90
C SER A 199 22.38 7.66 -8.90
N HIS A 200 22.04 8.96 -8.94
CA HIS A 200 22.51 9.92 -7.94
C HIS A 200 22.05 9.55 -6.52
N CYS A 201 20.79 9.18 -6.32
CA CYS A 201 20.29 8.75 -5.01
C CYS A 201 21.00 7.51 -4.50
N VAL A 202 21.26 6.52 -5.38
CA VAL A 202 22.04 5.32 -5.01
C VAL A 202 23.47 5.67 -4.63
N GLN A 203 24.12 6.57 -5.38
CA GLN A 203 25.48 7.04 -5.04
C GLN A 203 25.53 7.74 -3.69
N GLN A 204 24.52 8.55 -3.34
CA GLN A 204 24.44 9.17 -2.00
C GLN A 204 24.31 8.11 -0.89
N PHE A 205 23.56 7.04 -1.13
CA PHE A 205 23.48 5.91 -0.20
C PHE A 205 24.80 5.14 -0.12
N ALA A 206 25.41 4.82 -1.27
CA ALA A 206 26.68 4.10 -1.33
C ALA A 206 27.82 4.80 -0.57
N ARG A 207 27.83 6.14 -0.55
CA ARG A 207 28.80 6.93 0.21
C ARG A 207 28.81 6.63 1.71
N LEU A 208 27.71 6.10 2.26
CA LEU A 208 27.66 5.70 3.68
C LEU A 208 28.67 4.59 4.00
N PHE A 209 29.07 3.81 3.00
CA PHE A 209 29.97 2.66 3.13
C PHE A 209 31.45 2.96 2.77
N GLU A 210 31.75 4.19 2.31
CA GLU A 210 33.11 4.56 1.88
C GLU A 210 34.10 4.70 3.04
N THR A 211 33.61 4.96 4.25
CA THR A 211 34.45 5.23 5.42
C THR A 211 33.81 4.76 6.72
N GLU A 212 34.64 4.25 7.64
CA GLU A 212 34.21 3.85 8.98
C GLU A 212 33.59 4.98 9.79
N TYR A 213 33.91 6.24 9.48
CA TYR A 213 33.37 7.42 10.17
C TYR A 213 31.89 7.67 9.93
N ASN A 214 31.29 7.03 8.92
CA ASN A 214 29.84 7.08 8.70
C ASN A 214 29.07 6.12 9.65
N GLY A 215 29.78 5.21 10.35
CA GLY A 215 29.18 4.32 11.35
C GLY A 215 28.26 3.23 10.77
N VAL A 216 28.40 2.91 9.48
CA VAL A 216 27.55 1.93 8.76
C VAL A 216 28.31 0.66 8.41
N TRP A 217 29.61 0.78 8.15
CA TRP A 217 30.46 -0.27 7.60
C TRP A 217 31.83 -0.28 8.26
N ASP A 218 32.30 -1.46 8.67
CA ASP A 218 33.67 -1.65 9.10
C ASP A 218 34.48 -2.34 7.96
N PRO A 219 35.33 -1.58 7.24
CA PRO A 219 36.12 -2.14 6.15
C PRO A 219 37.19 -3.14 6.60
N LYS A 220 37.58 -3.16 7.88
CA LYS A 220 38.62 -4.07 8.40
C LYS A 220 38.10 -5.49 8.55
N VAL A 221 36.84 -5.63 8.93
CA VAL A 221 36.19 -6.94 9.12
C VAL A 221 35.15 -7.24 8.04
N GLY A 222 34.85 -6.29 7.16
CA GLY A 222 33.90 -6.46 6.07
C GLY A 222 32.44 -6.65 6.57
N GLN A 223 32.03 -5.92 7.60
CA GLN A 223 30.71 -6.09 8.22
C GLN A 223 29.97 -4.78 8.39
N SER A 224 28.64 -4.87 8.27
CA SER A 224 27.69 -3.81 8.63
C SER A 224 26.85 -4.26 9.81
N GLU A 225 26.47 -3.33 10.69
CA GLU A 225 25.49 -3.57 11.76
C GLU A 225 24.05 -3.57 11.25
N TYR A 226 23.84 -3.19 9.98
CA TYR A 226 22.52 -3.19 9.36
C TYR A 226 22.14 -4.57 8.83
N ALA A 227 20.96 -5.06 9.24
CA ALA A 227 20.45 -6.36 8.80
C ALA A 227 19.74 -6.27 7.44
N ALA A 228 18.93 -5.23 7.25
CA ALA A 228 18.10 -5.11 6.05
C ALA A 228 17.76 -3.65 5.69
N PHE A 229 17.34 -3.47 4.43
CA PHE A 229 16.66 -2.28 3.93
C PHE A 229 15.21 -2.64 3.59
N TYR A 230 14.26 -1.95 4.24
CA TYR A 230 12.82 -2.09 3.98
C TYR A 230 12.39 -1.10 2.91
N VAL A 231 11.77 -1.60 1.85
CA VAL A 231 11.37 -0.81 0.69
C VAL A 231 9.91 -1.08 0.31
N GLU A 232 9.17 -0.05 -0.01
CA GLU A 232 7.94 -0.13 -0.80
C GLU A 232 8.34 0.12 -2.25
N PRO A 233 8.09 -0.77 -3.25
CA PRO A 233 8.50 -0.55 -4.64
C PRO A 233 7.92 0.75 -5.23
N ILE A 234 6.72 1.10 -4.84
CA ILE A 234 6.06 2.39 -5.02
C ILE A 234 5.59 2.81 -3.64
N GLN A 235 6.00 3.99 -3.17
CA GLN A 235 5.60 4.43 -1.83
C GLN A 235 4.10 4.62 -1.72
N GLY A 236 3.45 3.92 -0.77
CA GLY A 236 2.02 4.03 -0.50
C GLY A 236 1.68 5.37 0.13
N THR A 237 1.81 5.50 1.45
CA THR A 237 1.47 6.73 2.18
C THR A 237 2.34 7.92 1.79
N GLY A 238 3.52 7.69 1.23
CA GLY A 238 4.40 8.71 0.66
C GLY A 238 3.83 9.41 -0.59
N GLY A 239 2.71 8.94 -1.14
CA GLY A 239 1.97 9.58 -2.22
C GLY A 239 2.07 8.87 -3.58
N TYR A 240 2.14 7.56 -3.59
CA TYR A 240 2.27 6.71 -4.78
C TYR A 240 3.42 7.15 -5.69
N VAL A 241 4.54 7.49 -5.05
CA VAL A 241 5.73 7.92 -5.76
C VAL A 241 6.39 6.72 -6.43
N ILE A 242 6.55 6.80 -7.75
CA ILE A 242 7.24 5.80 -8.56
C ILE A 242 8.72 6.22 -8.65
N PRO A 243 9.66 5.42 -8.15
CA PRO A 243 11.07 5.73 -8.27
C PRO A 243 11.57 5.56 -9.72
N PRO A 244 12.70 6.13 -10.08
CA PRO A 244 13.36 5.85 -11.36
C PRO A 244 13.57 4.35 -11.58
N MET A 245 13.37 3.86 -12.81
CA MET A 245 13.33 2.42 -13.08
C MET A 245 14.65 1.68 -12.81
N ASN A 246 15.78 2.36 -12.88
CA ASN A 246 17.11 1.83 -12.57
C ASN A 246 17.41 1.78 -11.06
N PHE A 247 16.62 2.48 -10.22
CA PHE A 247 16.94 2.73 -8.82
C PHE A 247 17.11 1.46 -7.99
N TYR A 248 16.16 0.53 -8.02
CA TYR A 248 16.20 -0.65 -7.14
C TYR A 248 17.26 -1.68 -7.57
N SER A 249 17.54 -1.83 -8.87
CA SER A 249 18.61 -2.72 -9.34
C SER A 249 19.98 -2.21 -8.90
N GLU A 250 20.21 -0.90 -9.00
CA GLU A 250 21.46 -0.28 -8.52
C GLU A 250 21.55 -0.33 -6.98
N LEU A 251 20.47 -0.04 -6.26
CA LEU A 251 20.41 -0.15 -4.80
C LEU A 251 20.71 -1.57 -4.33
N LYS A 252 20.09 -2.58 -4.96
CA LYS A 252 20.31 -4.00 -4.59
C LYS A 252 21.79 -4.39 -4.76
N HIS A 253 22.44 -3.89 -5.80
CA HIS A 253 23.87 -4.14 -5.97
C HIS A 253 24.70 -3.62 -4.78
N VAL A 254 24.43 -2.40 -4.30
CA VAL A 254 25.10 -1.86 -3.10
C VAL A 254 24.79 -2.69 -1.86
N LEU A 255 23.53 -3.09 -1.66
CA LEU A 255 23.13 -3.91 -0.51
C LEU A 255 23.85 -5.27 -0.51
N ASP A 256 23.91 -5.93 -1.67
CA ASP A 256 24.59 -7.23 -1.82
C ASP A 256 26.08 -7.17 -1.51
N GLN A 257 26.76 -6.11 -1.93
CA GLN A 257 28.17 -5.88 -1.62
C GLN A 257 28.43 -5.77 -0.10
N HIS A 258 27.43 -5.36 0.68
CA HIS A 258 27.56 -5.12 2.11
C HIS A 258 26.79 -6.13 2.98
N GLY A 259 26.23 -7.19 2.37
CA GLY A 259 25.52 -8.24 3.08
C GLY A 259 24.24 -7.76 3.78
N ILE A 260 23.57 -6.73 3.21
CA ILE A 260 22.33 -6.15 3.72
C ILE A 260 21.17 -6.71 2.90
N LEU A 261 20.17 -7.28 3.58
CA LEU A 261 19.01 -7.90 2.93
C LEU A 261 18.04 -6.83 2.41
N MET A 262 17.39 -7.10 1.27
CA MET A 262 16.30 -6.26 0.76
C MET A 262 14.95 -6.89 1.11
N VAL A 263 14.18 -6.23 1.96
CA VAL A 263 12.81 -6.60 2.31
C VAL A 263 11.84 -5.71 1.55
N VAL A 264 11.05 -6.33 0.68
CA VAL A 264 10.10 -5.63 -0.18
C VAL A 264 8.71 -5.73 0.41
N ASP A 265 8.14 -4.58 0.73
CA ASP A 265 6.77 -4.45 1.24
C ASP A 265 5.78 -4.29 0.07
N GLU A 266 5.13 -5.39 -0.27
CA GLU A 266 4.11 -5.49 -1.32
C GLU A 266 2.67 -5.42 -0.77
N ILE A 267 2.51 -5.07 0.50
CA ILE A 267 1.19 -5.07 1.15
C ILE A 267 0.19 -4.20 0.40
N GLN A 268 0.62 -3.05 -0.14
CA GLN A 268 -0.27 -2.12 -0.85
C GLN A 268 -0.20 -2.25 -2.37
N MET A 269 0.97 -2.52 -2.94
CA MET A 269 1.21 -2.44 -4.39
C MET A 269 1.25 -3.81 -5.06
N GLY A 270 1.24 -4.90 -4.29
CA GLY A 270 1.15 -6.25 -4.80
C GLY A 270 -0.23 -6.60 -5.39
N PHE A 271 -0.35 -7.82 -5.84
CA PHE A 271 -1.58 -8.41 -6.38
C PHE A 271 -2.19 -7.61 -7.53
N TRP A 272 -1.38 -7.40 -8.57
CA TRP A 272 -1.70 -6.75 -9.86
C TRP A 272 -2.05 -5.26 -9.79
N ARG A 273 -1.93 -4.59 -8.64
CA ARG A 273 -2.19 -3.15 -8.56
C ARG A 273 -1.44 -2.35 -9.62
N THR A 274 -0.21 -2.74 -9.93
CA THR A 274 0.67 -2.09 -10.91
C THR A 274 0.72 -2.81 -12.27
N GLY A 275 -0.09 -3.86 -12.46
CA GLY A 275 -0.05 -4.71 -13.66
C GLY A 275 0.91 -5.91 -13.56
N LYS A 276 1.54 -6.10 -12.41
CA LYS A 276 2.34 -7.29 -12.06
C LYS A 276 1.83 -7.88 -10.76
N LEU A 277 2.07 -9.19 -10.52
CA LEU A 277 1.72 -9.82 -9.25
C LEU A 277 2.42 -9.12 -8.09
N TRP A 278 3.72 -8.89 -8.24
CA TRP A 278 4.55 -8.12 -7.32
C TRP A 278 5.03 -6.85 -8.01
N SER A 279 4.85 -5.70 -7.41
CA SER A 279 5.23 -4.42 -8.03
C SER A 279 6.75 -4.30 -8.24
N ILE A 280 7.55 -4.99 -7.43
CA ILE A 280 9.01 -5.04 -7.59
C ILE A 280 9.44 -5.69 -8.92
N GLU A 281 8.62 -6.49 -9.58
CA GLU A 281 8.91 -7.10 -10.87
C GLU A 281 9.17 -6.06 -11.99
N HIS A 282 8.75 -4.81 -11.80
CA HIS A 282 9.02 -3.74 -12.77
C HIS A 282 10.47 -3.27 -12.77
N PHE A 283 11.24 -3.56 -11.72
CA PHE A 283 12.55 -2.97 -11.48
C PHE A 283 13.74 -3.94 -11.68
N ASP A 284 13.48 -5.12 -12.24
CA ASP A 284 14.48 -6.16 -12.51
C ASP A 284 15.39 -6.47 -11.29
N VAL A 285 14.78 -6.68 -10.14
CA VAL A 285 15.48 -6.96 -8.89
C VAL A 285 14.93 -8.21 -8.22
N LYS A 286 15.80 -8.94 -7.53
CA LYS A 286 15.44 -10.15 -6.77
C LYS A 286 15.39 -9.82 -5.29
N PRO A 287 14.19 -9.80 -4.67
CA PRO A 287 14.07 -9.52 -3.24
C PRO A 287 14.57 -10.69 -2.39
N ASP A 288 15.02 -10.40 -1.17
CA ASP A 288 15.39 -11.43 -0.19
C ASP A 288 14.15 -11.88 0.60
N VAL A 289 13.24 -10.94 0.89
CA VAL A 289 11.96 -11.17 1.56
C VAL A 289 10.89 -10.32 0.87
N ILE A 290 9.70 -10.91 0.65
CA ILE A 290 8.49 -10.19 0.21
C ILE A 290 7.49 -10.23 1.36
N VAL A 291 6.97 -9.07 1.75
CA VAL A 291 5.87 -8.95 2.72
C VAL A 291 4.57 -8.66 1.97
N PHE A 292 3.50 -9.36 2.29
CA PHE A 292 2.22 -9.22 1.60
C PHE A 292 1.01 -9.26 2.55
N GLY A 293 -0.14 -8.79 2.07
CA GLY A 293 -1.39 -8.72 2.83
C GLY A 293 -2.54 -8.12 2.02
N LYS A 294 -3.38 -7.32 2.63
CA LYS A 294 -4.47 -6.54 2.00
C LYS A 294 -5.24 -7.31 0.91
N ALA A 295 -4.94 -7.04 -0.37
CA ALA A 295 -5.66 -7.58 -1.53
C ALA A 295 -5.59 -9.11 -1.67
N LEU A 296 -4.69 -9.79 -0.96
CA LEU A 296 -4.66 -11.27 -0.91
C LEU A 296 -6.03 -11.86 -0.61
N THR A 297 -6.80 -11.21 0.26
CA THR A 297 -8.15 -11.65 0.64
C THR A 297 -9.24 -10.64 0.29
N ASN A 298 -8.91 -9.62 -0.50
CA ASN A 298 -9.87 -8.57 -0.87
C ASN A 298 -10.61 -7.96 0.33
N GLY A 299 -9.96 -7.86 1.48
CA GLY A 299 -10.52 -7.31 2.71
C GLY A 299 -11.55 -8.18 3.44
N LEU A 300 -11.92 -9.36 2.90
CA LEU A 300 -12.99 -10.19 3.47
C LEU A 300 -12.60 -10.87 4.78
N ASN A 301 -11.39 -11.45 4.85
CA ASN A 301 -10.87 -12.05 6.07
C ASN A 301 -9.36 -11.80 6.14
N PRO A 302 -8.89 -10.94 7.05
CA PRO A 302 -7.50 -10.52 7.06
C PRO A 302 -6.52 -11.69 7.10
N LEU A 303 -5.63 -11.73 6.11
CA LEU A 303 -4.50 -12.64 6.00
C LEU A 303 -3.33 -11.87 5.40
N GLY A 304 -2.19 -12.01 5.99
CA GLY A 304 -0.92 -11.50 5.49
C GLY A 304 0.16 -12.55 5.65
N GLY A 305 1.36 -12.22 5.23
CA GLY A 305 2.49 -13.12 5.39
C GLY A 305 3.74 -12.59 4.75
N ILE A 306 4.75 -13.43 4.77
CA ILE A 306 6.01 -13.22 4.10
C ILE A 306 6.33 -14.42 3.21
N TRP A 307 6.98 -14.16 2.09
CA TRP A 307 7.83 -15.11 1.41
C TRP A 307 9.28 -14.71 1.67
N ALA A 308 10.13 -15.67 1.99
CA ALA A 308 11.56 -15.42 2.16
C ALA A 308 12.35 -16.52 1.46
N ARG A 309 13.56 -16.17 0.98
CA ARG A 309 14.48 -17.13 0.37
C ARG A 309 14.75 -18.31 1.31
N GLU A 310 14.90 -19.51 0.74
CA GLU A 310 15.05 -20.76 1.49
C GLU A 310 16.14 -20.68 2.58
N GLU A 311 17.28 -20.07 2.29
CA GLU A 311 18.37 -19.94 3.26
C GLU A 311 18.07 -19.07 4.47
N LEU A 312 17.07 -18.18 4.39
CA LEU A 312 16.66 -17.28 5.48
C LEU A 312 15.59 -17.89 6.40
N ILE A 313 14.79 -18.83 5.88
CA ILE A 313 13.56 -19.31 6.55
C ILE A 313 13.45 -20.84 6.63
N ASN A 314 14.43 -21.59 6.15
CA ASN A 314 14.36 -23.05 6.27
C ASN A 314 14.38 -23.50 7.74
N PRO A 315 13.87 -24.71 8.07
CA PRO A 315 13.69 -25.15 9.46
C PRO A 315 14.98 -25.27 10.29
N LYS A 316 16.16 -25.28 9.67
CA LYS A 316 17.45 -25.30 10.38
C LYS A 316 17.87 -23.90 10.84
N VAL A 317 17.51 -22.87 10.08
CA VAL A 317 17.85 -21.47 10.35
C VAL A 317 16.74 -20.78 11.14
N PHE A 318 15.49 -21.05 10.79
CA PHE A 318 14.30 -20.51 11.44
C PHE A 318 13.40 -21.66 11.92
N PRO A 319 13.71 -22.27 13.09
CA PRO A 319 13.12 -23.53 13.52
C PRO A 319 11.63 -23.37 13.87
N PRO A 320 10.88 -24.49 13.90
CA PRO A 320 9.47 -24.50 14.32
C PRO A 320 9.26 -23.77 15.65
N GLY A 321 8.26 -22.89 15.72
CA GLY A 321 7.95 -22.09 16.90
C GLY A 321 8.72 -20.76 17.02
N SER A 322 9.61 -20.43 16.07
CA SER A 322 10.32 -19.14 16.03
C SER A 322 9.39 -17.94 16.03
N THR A 323 8.27 -18.03 15.31
CA THR A 323 7.19 -17.06 15.34
C THR A 323 5.87 -17.74 15.08
N HIS A 324 4.79 -17.24 15.70
CA HIS A 324 3.50 -17.88 15.66
C HIS A 324 2.38 -16.90 16.02
N SER A 325 1.22 -17.08 15.39
CA SER A 325 -0.02 -16.39 15.75
C SER A 325 -1.17 -17.41 15.78
N THR A 326 -2.05 -17.31 16.76
CA THR A 326 -3.20 -18.22 16.93
C THR A 326 -4.07 -18.32 15.67
N PHE A 327 -4.25 -17.21 14.97
CA PHE A 327 -5.10 -17.12 13.78
C PHE A 327 -4.31 -17.12 12.46
N ALA A 328 -3.00 -17.34 12.50
CA ALA A 328 -2.17 -17.41 11.31
C ALA A 328 -2.65 -18.52 10.36
N SER A 329 -2.56 -18.29 9.06
CA SER A 329 -2.98 -19.25 8.02
C SER A 329 -4.41 -19.79 8.18
N ASN A 330 -5.33 -18.99 8.73
CA ASN A 330 -6.71 -19.43 8.94
C ASN A 330 -7.38 -19.90 7.66
N PRO A 331 -8.27 -20.93 7.73
CA PRO A 331 -8.88 -21.52 6.55
C PRO A 331 -9.70 -20.53 5.70
N LEU A 332 -10.36 -19.58 6.32
CA LEU A 332 -11.21 -18.60 5.63
C LEU A 332 -10.38 -17.70 4.72
N GLY A 333 -9.29 -17.12 5.25
CA GLY A 333 -8.40 -16.26 4.47
C GLY A 333 -7.68 -17.02 3.36
N THR A 334 -7.24 -18.27 3.63
CA THR A 334 -6.56 -19.08 2.61
C THR A 334 -7.50 -19.50 1.48
N ALA A 335 -8.77 -19.77 1.75
CA ALA A 335 -9.76 -20.10 0.72
C ALA A 335 -10.02 -18.89 -0.20
N VAL A 336 -10.15 -17.70 0.35
CA VAL A 336 -10.31 -16.47 -0.44
C VAL A 336 -9.05 -16.19 -1.27
N GLY A 337 -7.85 -16.33 -0.67
CA GLY A 337 -6.57 -16.15 -1.39
C GLY A 337 -6.40 -17.13 -2.55
N LEU A 338 -6.78 -18.38 -2.39
CA LEU A 338 -6.75 -19.38 -3.47
C LEU A 338 -7.72 -19.02 -4.60
N GLU A 339 -8.96 -18.61 -4.28
CA GLU A 339 -9.92 -18.19 -5.29
C GLU A 339 -9.47 -16.93 -6.03
N MET A 340 -8.82 -15.99 -5.33
CA MET A 340 -8.21 -14.82 -5.95
C MET A 340 -7.15 -15.23 -6.99
N PHE A 341 -6.24 -16.13 -6.65
CA PHE A 341 -5.25 -16.63 -7.61
C PHE A 341 -5.89 -17.39 -8.78
N LYS A 342 -6.94 -18.16 -8.53
CA LYS A 342 -7.69 -18.85 -9.58
C LYS A 342 -8.33 -17.84 -10.53
N MET A 343 -9.05 -16.85 -9.99
CA MET A 343 -9.71 -15.81 -10.76
C MET A 343 -8.71 -15.05 -11.65
N THR A 344 -7.55 -14.71 -11.09
CA THR A 344 -6.51 -13.97 -11.82
C THR A 344 -5.69 -14.81 -12.79
N SER A 345 -5.83 -16.14 -12.76
CA SER A 345 -5.25 -17.04 -13.79
C SER A 345 -6.17 -17.22 -15.00
N GLU A 346 -7.44 -16.88 -14.89
CA GLU A 346 -8.44 -17.01 -15.96
C GLU A 346 -8.49 -15.78 -16.88
N VAL A 347 -8.00 -14.63 -16.40
CA VAL A 347 -7.99 -13.36 -17.13
C VAL A 347 -6.60 -12.73 -16.98
N ASP A 348 -6.10 -12.10 -18.03
CA ASP A 348 -4.85 -11.33 -17.96
C ASP A 348 -5.07 -10.00 -17.23
N TYR A 349 -5.06 -10.05 -15.89
CA TYR A 349 -5.14 -8.85 -15.04
C TYR A 349 -3.99 -7.89 -15.29
N GLY A 350 -2.82 -8.39 -15.66
CA GLY A 350 -1.67 -7.56 -15.97
C GLY A 350 -1.95 -6.62 -17.13
N ALA A 351 -2.32 -7.17 -18.28
CA ALA A 351 -2.66 -6.39 -19.47
C ALA A 351 -3.86 -5.46 -19.22
N MET A 352 -4.90 -5.96 -18.55
CA MET A 352 -6.09 -5.18 -18.23
C MET A 352 -5.78 -3.96 -17.35
N VAL A 353 -5.00 -4.13 -16.29
CA VAL A 353 -4.61 -3.05 -15.37
C VAL A 353 -3.73 -2.01 -16.05
N ILE A 354 -2.79 -2.44 -16.88
CA ILE A 354 -1.95 -1.50 -17.66
C ILE A 354 -2.80 -0.68 -18.62
N ALA A 355 -3.73 -1.30 -19.34
CA ALA A 355 -4.60 -0.59 -20.29
C ALA A 355 -5.51 0.43 -19.60
N LYS A 356 -6.20 0.02 -18.52
CA LYS A 356 -7.07 0.90 -17.74
C LYS A 356 -6.28 1.99 -17.02
N GLY A 357 -5.10 1.65 -16.47
CA GLY A 357 -4.21 2.60 -15.82
C GLY A 357 -3.73 3.68 -16.77
N LYS A 358 -3.32 3.30 -17.99
CA LYS A 358 -2.95 4.27 -19.02
C LYS A 358 -4.13 5.19 -19.37
N TYR A 359 -5.31 4.63 -19.59
CA TYR A 359 -6.52 5.41 -19.91
C TYR A 359 -6.84 6.43 -18.81
N PHE A 360 -6.78 6.01 -17.55
CA PHE A 360 -7.04 6.91 -16.43
C PHE A 360 -5.95 7.98 -16.30
N LEU A 361 -4.67 7.58 -16.45
CA LEU A 361 -3.54 8.50 -16.40
C LEU A 361 -3.64 9.59 -17.49
N ASP A 362 -3.99 9.22 -18.72
CA ASP A 362 -4.21 10.15 -19.81
C ASP A 362 -5.30 11.19 -19.44
N GLY A 363 -6.41 10.76 -18.82
CA GLY A 363 -7.46 11.65 -18.32
C GLY A 363 -7.00 12.59 -17.21
N LEU A 364 -6.17 12.10 -16.28
CA LEU A 364 -5.58 12.94 -15.23
C LEU A 364 -4.60 13.97 -15.79
N GLN A 365 -3.81 13.60 -16.80
CA GLN A 365 -2.92 14.52 -17.50
C GLN A 365 -3.69 15.60 -18.28
N ASP A 366 -4.88 15.28 -18.80
CA ASP A 366 -5.76 16.28 -19.41
C ASP A 366 -6.37 17.22 -18.37
N LEU A 367 -6.65 16.77 -17.16
CA LEU A 367 -7.00 17.64 -16.03
C LEU A 367 -5.82 18.56 -15.67
N GLN A 368 -4.60 18.04 -15.59
CA GLN A 368 -3.40 18.82 -15.31
C GLN A 368 -3.20 19.98 -16.28
N LYS A 369 -3.44 19.77 -17.58
CA LYS A 369 -3.37 20.84 -18.59
C LYS A 369 -4.38 21.97 -18.34
N ARG A 370 -5.52 21.67 -17.72
CA ARG A 370 -6.60 22.62 -17.47
C ARG A 370 -6.51 23.32 -16.11
N TYR A 371 -5.89 22.64 -15.12
CA TYR A 371 -5.83 23.11 -13.75
C TYR A 371 -4.39 23.30 -13.28
N PRO A 372 -3.86 24.54 -13.21
CA PRO A 372 -2.47 24.83 -12.84
C PRO A 372 -2.12 24.40 -11.39
N ILE A 373 -3.13 24.15 -10.55
CA ILE A 373 -2.94 23.60 -9.19
C ILE A 373 -2.56 22.12 -9.17
N ILE A 374 -2.56 21.43 -10.31
CA ILE A 374 -2.05 20.08 -10.40
C ILE A 374 -0.57 20.15 -10.80
N GLY A 375 0.33 19.97 -9.83
CA GLY A 375 1.77 20.06 -10.06
C GLY A 375 2.36 18.84 -10.74
N ASP A 376 1.95 17.64 -10.33
CA ASP A 376 2.46 16.38 -10.86
C ASP A 376 1.36 15.33 -10.98
N VAL A 377 1.40 14.57 -12.08
CA VAL A 377 0.54 13.42 -12.34
C VAL A 377 1.43 12.27 -12.80
N ASP A 378 1.40 11.16 -12.10
CA ASP A 378 2.16 9.96 -12.46
C ASP A 378 1.36 8.70 -12.10
N GLY A 379 1.78 7.53 -12.57
CA GLY A 379 1.11 6.28 -12.27
C GLY A 379 1.74 5.07 -12.92
N LEU A 380 1.54 3.90 -12.31
CA LEU A 380 1.93 2.61 -12.84
C LEU A 380 0.79 1.61 -12.64
N GLY A 381 0.21 1.11 -13.73
CA GLY A 381 -1.04 0.39 -13.67
C GLY A 381 -2.15 1.26 -13.07
N LEU A 382 -2.90 0.73 -12.12
CA LEU A 382 -3.96 1.45 -11.38
C LEU A 382 -3.48 1.97 -10.01
N ALA A 383 -2.19 2.14 -9.81
CA ALA A 383 -1.62 2.96 -8.75
C ALA A 383 -1.31 4.34 -9.32
N LEU A 384 -2.22 5.30 -9.17
CA LEU A 384 -2.16 6.62 -9.79
C LEU A 384 -2.07 7.72 -8.75
N ARG A 385 -1.48 8.86 -9.13
CA ARG A 385 -1.34 10.00 -8.23
C ARG A 385 -1.59 11.32 -8.94
N CYS A 386 -2.07 12.28 -8.16
CA CYS A 386 -2.24 13.66 -8.61
C CYS A 386 -1.83 14.58 -7.46
N GLU A 387 -0.77 15.37 -7.62
CA GLU A 387 -0.25 16.25 -6.58
C GLU A 387 -0.85 17.64 -6.69
N ILE A 388 -1.54 18.08 -5.63
CA ILE A 388 -2.18 19.38 -5.53
C ILE A 388 -1.17 20.41 -4.99
N CYS A 389 -0.99 21.46 -5.75
CA CYS A 389 -0.03 22.52 -5.49
C CYS A 389 -0.71 23.89 -5.55
N GLY A 390 0.01 24.91 -5.09
CA GLY A 390 -0.39 26.29 -5.32
C GLY A 390 -0.36 26.70 -6.81
N PRO A 391 -0.68 27.96 -7.11
CA PRO A 391 -0.73 28.45 -8.50
C PRO A 391 0.60 28.36 -9.27
N ASP A 392 1.71 28.17 -8.56
CA ASP A 392 3.03 27.95 -9.14
C ASP A 392 3.26 26.53 -9.65
N GLY A 393 2.28 25.63 -9.44
CA GLY A 393 2.35 24.22 -9.82
C GLY A 393 3.41 23.41 -9.05
N PHE A 394 3.96 23.94 -7.95
CA PHE A 394 5.06 23.30 -7.21
C PHE A 394 4.92 23.36 -5.69
N THR A 395 4.53 24.51 -5.11
CA THR A 395 4.35 24.64 -3.66
C THR A 395 3.19 23.75 -3.18
N PRO A 396 3.41 22.81 -2.23
CA PRO A 396 2.35 21.90 -1.77
C PRO A 396 1.14 22.66 -1.20
N ASP A 397 -0.06 22.28 -1.59
CA ASP A 397 -1.31 22.85 -1.07
C ASP A 397 -2.23 21.79 -0.45
N LYS A 398 -1.94 21.47 0.81
CA LYS A 398 -2.76 20.57 1.61
C LYS A 398 -4.18 21.11 1.83
N ALA A 399 -4.34 22.42 2.03
CA ALA A 399 -5.63 23.00 2.37
C ALA A 399 -6.63 22.86 1.20
N THR A 400 -6.15 22.99 -0.04
CA THR A 400 -6.96 22.75 -1.22
C THR A 400 -7.34 21.27 -1.35
N LEU A 401 -6.42 20.36 -1.06
CA LEU A 401 -6.75 18.92 -1.10
C LEU A 401 -7.74 18.54 0.00
N ASP A 402 -7.57 19.01 1.24
CA ASP A 402 -8.52 18.77 2.33
C ASP A 402 -9.95 19.23 1.91
N PHE A 403 -10.05 20.42 1.33
CA PHE A 403 -11.32 20.92 0.79
C PHE A 403 -11.90 20.00 -0.30
N MET A 404 -11.10 19.50 -1.24
CA MET A 404 -11.58 18.60 -2.28
C MET A 404 -12.11 17.27 -1.69
N VAL A 405 -11.44 16.73 -0.67
CA VAL A 405 -11.92 15.53 0.05
C VAL A 405 -13.26 15.78 0.74
N GLU A 406 -13.37 16.91 1.45
CA GLU A 406 -14.63 17.31 2.11
C GLU A 406 -15.76 17.46 1.10
N GLU A 407 -15.53 18.16 -0.02
CA GLU A 407 -16.52 18.35 -1.09
C GLU A 407 -16.93 17.01 -1.74
N GLY A 408 -15.98 16.10 -1.96
CA GLY A 408 -16.28 14.77 -2.49
C GLY A 408 -17.20 13.95 -1.59
N MET A 409 -17.00 14.08 -0.27
CA MET A 409 -17.80 13.37 0.72
C MET A 409 -19.21 13.96 0.97
N LYS A 410 -19.54 15.13 0.42
CA LYS A 410 -20.90 15.71 0.53
C LYS A 410 -21.96 14.92 -0.25
N GLY A 411 -21.57 14.19 -1.29
CA GLY A 411 -22.50 13.41 -2.11
C GLY A 411 -23.40 14.28 -3.01
N ASP A 412 -22.98 15.52 -3.31
CA ASP A 412 -23.79 16.51 -4.03
C ASP A 412 -23.22 16.92 -5.40
N ILE A 413 -22.24 16.15 -5.90
CA ILE A 413 -21.66 16.41 -7.21
C ILE A 413 -22.63 15.90 -8.29
N GLU A 414 -23.11 16.83 -9.12
CA GLU A 414 -24.05 16.49 -10.20
C GLU A 414 -23.31 16.15 -11.51
N ILE A 415 -23.54 14.95 -12.01
CA ILE A 415 -23.09 14.46 -13.32
C ILE A 415 -24.27 13.81 -14.00
N ASP A 416 -24.63 14.29 -15.19
CA ASP A 416 -25.73 13.78 -16.02
C ASP A 416 -27.07 13.61 -15.26
N GLY A 417 -27.39 14.58 -14.40
CA GLY A 417 -28.61 14.59 -13.60
C GLY A 417 -28.66 13.66 -12.40
N LYS A 418 -27.52 13.01 -12.10
CA LYS A 418 -27.34 12.17 -10.89
C LYS A 418 -26.42 12.86 -9.90
N ARG A 419 -26.78 12.78 -8.61
CA ARG A 419 -25.92 13.23 -7.52
C ARG A 419 -25.06 12.09 -7.04
N LEU A 420 -23.76 12.33 -6.96
CA LEU A 420 -22.76 11.35 -6.54
C LEU A 420 -21.77 11.98 -5.58
N GLY A 421 -21.20 11.14 -4.71
CA GLY A 421 -20.00 11.47 -3.95
C GLY A 421 -18.76 10.85 -4.57
N LEU A 422 -17.60 11.31 -4.11
CA LEU A 422 -16.30 10.78 -4.49
C LEU A 422 -15.43 10.58 -3.26
N ILE A 423 -14.98 9.35 -3.06
CA ILE A 423 -14.02 9.02 -1.99
C ILE A 423 -12.60 9.09 -2.56
N LEU A 424 -11.80 9.97 -1.95
CA LEU A 424 -10.39 10.18 -2.28
C LEU A 424 -9.51 9.84 -1.08
N ASP A 425 -8.28 9.40 -1.35
CA ASP A 425 -7.25 9.23 -0.33
C ASP A 425 -6.23 10.37 -0.36
N VAL A 426 -5.68 10.68 0.81
CA VAL A 426 -4.69 11.74 1.01
C VAL A 426 -3.33 11.16 1.37
N GLY A 427 -2.43 11.18 0.42
CA GLY A 427 -1.04 10.77 0.59
C GLY A 427 -0.04 11.93 0.49
N GLY A 428 1.23 11.55 0.40
CA GLY A 428 2.33 12.47 0.17
C GLY A 428 3.00 13.01 1.43
N TYR A 429 4.24 13.42 1.29
CA TYR A 429 5.06 14.04 2.34
C TYR A 429 4.36 15.23 2.97
N TYR A 430 3.73 16.05 2.13
CA TYR A 430 3.07 17.29 2.54
C TYR A 430 1.55 17.12 2.66
N LYS A 431 1.04 15.88 2.52
CA LYS A 431 -0.41 15.61 2.55
C LYS A 431 -1.20 16.38 1.49
N ASN A 432 -0.62 16.52 0.32
CA ASN A 432 -1.18 17.23 -0.82
C ASN A 432 -1.32 16.37 -2.09
N VAL A 433 -1.25 15.04 -1.94
CA VAL A 433 -1.35 14.10 -3.07
C VAL A 433 -2.65 13.32 -2.97
N ILE A 434 -3.46 13.36 -4.02
CA ILE A 434 -4.56 12.43 -4.23
C ILE A 434 -3.92 11.11 -4.67
N THR A 435 -4.08 10.06 -3.88
CA THR A 435 -3.67 8.70 -4.24
C THR A 435 -4.88 7.92 -4.71
N LEU A 436 -4.83 7.38 -5.92
CA LEU A 436 -5.93 6.69 -6.57
C LEU A 436 -5.57 5.21 -6.73
N ALA A 437 -6.34 4.35 -6.09
CA ALA A 437 -6.22 2.90 -6.15
C ALA A 437 -7.59 2.25 -6.41
N PRO A 438 -8.28 2.58 -7.52
CA PRO A 438 -9.61 2.06 -7.80
C PRO A 438 -9.60 0.52 -7.90
N SER A 439 -10.79 -0.10 -7.95
CA SER A 439 -10.89 -1.52 -8.27
C SER A 439 -10.13 -1.84 -9.56
N LEU A 440 -9.44 -2.97 -9.64
CA LEU A 440 -8.81 -3.45 -10.87
C LEU A 440 -9.89 -3.78 -11.93
N GLU A 441 -11.09 -4.07 -11.47
CA GLU A 441 -12.26 -4.36 -12.32
C GLU A 441 -13.02 -3.09 -12.74
N ILE A 442 -12.62 -1.89 -12.28
CA ILE A 442 -13.24 -0.62 -12.67
C ILE A 442 -13.47 -0.56 -14.18
N SER A 443 -14.66 -0.18 -14.61
CA SER A 443 -14.98 -0.02 -16.02
C SER A 443 -14.44 1.30 -16.58
N TYR A 444 -14.29 1.39 -17.90
CA TYR A 444 -13.93 2.67 -18.55
C TYR A 444 -14.96 3.77 -18.30
N ALA A 445 -16.24 3.42 -18.25
CA ALA A 445 -17.31 4.37 -17.90
C ALA A 445 -17.18 4.90 -16.46
N GLU A 446 -16.77 4.06 -15.51
CA GLU A 446 -16.49 4.49 -14.12
C GLU A 446 -15.20 5.33 -14.04
N ILE A 447 -14.19 5.06 -14.89
CA ILE A 447 -13.00 5.91 -15.00
C ILE A 447 -13.40 7.29 -15.53
N ASP A 448 -14.20 7.36 -16.59
CA ASP A 448 -14.71 8.62 -17.16
C ASP A 448 -15.52 9.40 -16.11
N LEU A 449 -16.36 8.70 -15.35
CA LEU A 449 -17.12 9.29 -14.24
C LEU A 449 -16.16 9.81 -13.15
N GLY A 450 -15.15 9.06 -12.78
CA GLY A 450 -14.14 9.48 -11.79
C GLY A 450 -13.39 10.75 -12.24
N ILE A 451 -13.01 10.83 -13.51
CA ILE A 451 -12.39 12.02 -14.11
C ILE A 451 -13.37 13.20 -14.08
N ALA A 452 -14.64 12.99 -14.43
CA ALA A 452 -15.66 14.04 -14.40
C ALA A 452 -15.93 14.55 -12.97
N LEU A 453 -15.98 13.66 -11.98
CA LEU A 453 -16.13 14.04 -10.57
C LEU A 453 -14.91 14.84 -10.07
N LEU A 454 -13.69 14.42 -10.41
CA LEU A 454 -12.46 15.16 -10.11
C LEU A 454 -12.46 16.55 -10.76
N ASP A 455 -12.90 16.65 -12.02
CA ASP A 455 -13.05 17.93 -12.73
C ASP A 455 -13.96 18.90 -11.98
N ARG A 456 -15.11 18.42 -11.48
CA ARG A 456 -16.04 19.25 -10.67
C ARG A 456 -15.39 19.70 -9.36
N LEU A 457 -14.66 18.81 -8.67
CA LEU A 457 -13.98 19.16 -7.42
C LEU A 457 -12.85 20.19 -7.65
N LEU A 458 -12.05 20.03 -8.70
CA LEU A 458 -11.03 20.99 -9.10
C LEU A 458 -11.66 22.35 -9.45
N ALA A 459 -12.78 22.36 -10.20
CA ALA A 459 -13.48 23.59 -10.53
C ALA A 459 -14.07 24.28 -9.28
N ARG A 460 -14.52 23.54 -8.26
CA ARG A 460 -14.95 24.09 -6.97
C ARG A 460 -13.73 24.67 -6.22
N ALA A 461 -12.62 23.96 -6.20
CA ALA A 461 -11.39 24.41 -5.53
C ALA A 461 -10.82 25.70 -6.13
N MET A 462 -10.88 25.87 -7.46
CA MET A 462 -10.42 27.10 -8.15
C MET A 462 -11.31 28.33 -7.88
N LYS A 463 -12.51 28.16 -7.34
CA LYS A 463 -13.42 29.26 -6.99
C LYS A 463 -13.32 29.68 -5.53
N ARG A 464 -12.54 28.95 -4.74
CA ARG A 464 -12.30 29.22 -3.32
C ARG A 464 -11.31 30.41 -3.16
#